data_7c1a716147c87730d76d37dfcc39bb30
#
_entry.id   7c1a716147c87730d76d37dfcc39bb30
#
_cell.length_a   1.000
_cell.length_b   1.000
_cell.length_c   1.000
_cell.angle_alpha   90.00
_cell.angle_beta   90.00
_cell.angle_gamma   90.00
#
_symmetry.space_group_name_H-M   'P 1'
#
loop_
_entity.id
_entity.type
_entity.pdbx_description
1 polymer ?
#
loop_
_entity_poly.entity_id
_entity_poly.type
_entity_poly.pdbx_seq_one_letter_code
_entity_poly.pdbx_strand_id
1 'polypeptide(L)'
;MQHYTTYKTYCRLEKKIIDDPEFDSKQAKKKLKQYVEEDPESIRKKSEVMIEHFLSKVIAQGKINGKAKAMVVSNSIKSAIYYKLAFDKYLREINSEYETILAFSGSQKIDGKKEYEFSMNGFSSSKITDFFKDSKYRFLIVADKYQTGFDKPLLHTMYVDKVLSDVKAVQTLSRLNRSCEGKIDTFVLDFVNSADEIQRAFEPYYKTTILS
;
A
#
# COMPACT_ATOMS: atom_id res chain seq x y z
N MET A 1 20.16 -1.23 -8.72
CA MET A 1 19.79 -1.44 -10.14
C MET A 1 19.16 -2.83 -10.45
N GLN A 2 18.55 -3.51 -9.45
CA GLN A 2 17.92 -4.84 -9.61
C GLN A 2 16.38 -4.83 -9.67
N HIS A 3 15.73 -3.68 -9.46
CA HIS A 3 14.26 -3.58 -9.35
C HIS A 3 13.48 -3.69 -10.67
N TYR A 4 14.15 -3.73 -11.81
CA TYR A 4 13.51 -3.75 -13.13
C TYR A 4 13.23 -5.15 -13.70
N THR A 5 13.64 -6.23 -13.02
CA THR A 5 13.61 -7.58 -13.62
C THR A 5 12.18 -8.10 -13.77
N THR A 6 11.33 -7.90 -12.77
CA THR A 6 9.93 -8.39 -12.79
C THR A 6 9.09 -7.58 -13.76
N TYR A 7 9.24 -6.24 -13.81
CA TYR A 7 8.57 -5.38 -14.79
C TYR A 7 9.01 -5.67 -16.23
N LYS A 8 10.31 -5.86 -16.47
CA LYS A 8 10.83 -6.26 -17.79
C LYS A 8 10.33 -7.63 -18.22
N THR A 9 10.19 -8.58 -17.30
CA THR A 9 9.64 -9.89 -17.59
C THR A 9 8.15 -9.80 -17.92
N TYR A 10 7.40 -9.01 -17.17
CA TYR A 10 6.00 -8.69 -17.46
C TYR A 10 5.83 -8.07 -18.86
N CYS A 11 6.58 -7.04 -19.19
CA CYS A 11 6.53 -6.40 -20.50
C CYS A 11 6.92 -7.35 -21.65
N ARG A 12 7.85 -8.29 -21.42
CA ARG A 12 8.19 -9.34 -22.40
C ARG A 12 7.06 -10.34 -22.62
N LEU A 13 6.40 -10.76 -21.54
CA LEU A 13 5.27 -11.69 -21.60
C LEU A 13 4.05 -11.00 -22.22
N GLU A 14 3.79 -9.75 -21.88
CA GLU A 14 2.73 -8.96 -22.50
C GLU A 14 2.92 -8.80 -23.99
N LYS A 15 4.16 -8.52 -24.46
CA LYS A 15 4.48 -8.45 -25.88
C LYS A 15 4.25 -9.79 -26.60
N LYS A 16 4.68 -10.90 -26.01
CA LYS A 16 4.44 -12.24 -26.59
C LYS A 16 2.96 -12.59 -26.71
N ILE A 17 2.13 -12.17 -25.74
CA ILE A 17 0.68 -12.40 -25.75
C ILE A 17 -0.03 -11.52 -26.79
N ILE A 18 0.47 -10.30 -27.04
CA ILE A 18 -0.09 -9.40 -28.08
C ILE A 18 0.17 -9.96 -29.48
N ASP A 19 1.31 -10.61 -29.67
CA ASP A 19 1.76 -11.15 -30.95
C ASP A 19 1.17 -12.56 -31.27
N ASP A 20 0.37 -13.15 -30.34
CA ASP A 20 -0.25 -14.47 -30.53
C ASP A 20 -1.75 -14.32 -30.86
N PRO A 21 -2.18 -14.60 -32.10
CA PRO A 21 -3.56 -14.40 -32.54
C PRO A 21 -4.59 -15.38 -31.96
N GLU A 22 -4.17 -16.48 -31.33
CA GLU A 22 -5.08 -17.47 -30.70
C GLU A 22 -5.46 -17.19 -29.25
N PHE A 23 -4.88 -16.15 -28.64
CA PHE A 23 -5.15 -15.83 -27.24
C PHE A 23 -6.21 -14.73 -27.07
N ASP A 24 -7.20 -14.97 -26.22
CA ASP A 24 -8.05 -13.88 -25.69
C ASP A 24 -7.17 -12.92 -24.86
N SER A 25 -6.62 -11.93 -25.59
CA SER A 25 -5.58 -11.02 -25.09
C SER A 25 -5.97 -10.25 -23.83
N LYS A 26 -7.27 -9.99 -23.60
CA LYS A 26 -7.75 -9.26 -22.41
C LYS A 26 -7.73 -10.12 -21.15
N GLN A 27 -8.17 -11.37 -21.23
CA GLN A 27 -8.16 -12.28 -20.07
C GLN A 27 -6.75 -12.71 -19.69
N ALA A 28 -5.91 -12.99 -20.69
CA ALA A 28 -4.51 -13.36 -20.49
C ALA A 28 -3.71 -12.20 -19.86
N LYS A 29 -3.88 -10.96 -20.34
CA LYS A 29 -3.28 -9.75 -19.76
C LYS A 29 -3.73 -9.54 -18.31
N LYS A 30 -5.02 -9.70 -18.02
CA LYS A 30 -5.55 -9.57 -16.66
C LYS A 30 -4.96 -10.60 -15.71
N LYS A 31 -4.89 -11.88 -16.13
CA LYS A 31 -4.29 -12.96 -15.33
C LYS A 31 -2.80 -12.75 -15.10
N LEU A 32 -2.08 -12.35 -16.16
CA LEU A 32 -0.64 -12.09 -16.07
C LEU A 32 -0.34 -10.89 -15.14
N LYS A 33 -1.11 -9.81 -15.25
CA LYS A 33 -1.02 -8.66 -14.37
C LYS A 33 -1.26 -9.07 -12.92
N GLN A 34 -2.33 -9.81 -12.65
CA GLN A 34 -2.63 -10.34 -11.32
C GLN A 34 -1.51 -11.23 -10.79
N TYR A 35 -0.94 -12.10 -11.62
CA TYR A 35 0.17 -12.97 -11.25
C TYR A 35 1.40 -12.16 -10.81
N VAL A 36 1.76 -11.11 -11.56
CA VAL A 36 2.90 -10.24 -11.23
C VAL A 36 2.63 -9.39 -9.98
N GLU A 37 1.40 -8.89 -9.81
CA GLU A 37 0.98 -8.11 -8.64
C GLU A 37 0.94 -8.94 -7.36
N GLU A 38 0.66 -10.24 -7.46
CA GLU A 38 0.61 -11.18 -6.33
C GLU A 38 1.90 -12.00 -6.16
N ASP A 39 2.94 -11.73 -6.99
CA ASP A 39 4.22 -12.43 -6.90
C ASP A 39 4.92 -12.15 -5.55
N PRO A 40 5.17 -13.20 -4.73
CA PRO A 40 5.75 -13.02 -3.40
C PRO A 40 7.12 -12.34 -3.40
N GLU A 41 7.95 -12.58 -4.43
CA GLU A 41 9.26 -11.96 -4.53
C GLU A 41 9.17 -10.46 -4.86
N SER A 42 8.22 -10.07 -5.72
CA SER A 42 7.93 -8.67 -6.01
C SER A 42 7.43 -7.94 -4.75
N ILE A 43 6.50 -8.55 -4.01
CA ILE A 43 5.97 -8.03 -2.76
C ILE A 43 7.07 -7.90 -1.71
N ARG A 44 7.94 -8.89 -1.57
CA ARG A 44 9.09 -8.86 -0.67
C ARG A 44 9.99 -7.66 -0.95
N LYS A 45 10.42 -7.47 -2.21
CA LYS A 45 11.29 -6.35 -2.61
C LYS A 45 10.65 -4.98 -2.39
N LYS A 46 9.36 -4.84 -2.72
CA LYS A 46 8.62 -3.61 -2.43
C LYS A 46 8.54 -3.35 -0.92
N SER A 47 8.31 -4.39 -0.11
CA SER A 47 8.27 -4.28 1.35
C SER A 47 9.58 -3.77 1.93
N GLU A 48 10.72 -4.29 1.49
CA GLU A 48 12.05 -3.82 1.89
C GLU A 48 12.23 -2.34 1.56
N VAL A 49 11.93 -1.93 0.32
CA VAL A 49 12.00 -0.52 -0.10
C VAL A 49 11.12 0.39 0.76
N MET A 50 9.88 -0.03 1.04
CA MET A 50 8.95 0.75 1.86
C MET A 50 9.46 0.92 3.30
N ILE A 51 9.95 -0.15 3.91
CA ILE A 51 10.45 -0.16 5.29
C ILE A 51 11.74 0.67 5.38
N GLU A 52 12.71 0.44 4.51
CA GLU A 52 13.97 1.19 4.48
C GLU A 52 13.74 2.69 4.27
N HIS A 53 12.85 3.05 3.32
CA HIS A 53 12.46 4.44 3.13
C HIS A 53 11.84 5.02 4.40
N PHE A 54 10.89 4.32 5.02
CA PHE A 54 10.21 4.82 6.21
C PHE A 54 11.19 5.02 7.38
N LEU A 55 12.08 4.07 7.63
CA LEU A 55 13.06 4.16 8.70
C LEU A 55 14.07 5.28 8.45
N SER A 56 14.63 5.37 7.23
CA SER A 56 15.70 6.32 6.91
C SER A 56 15.22 7.75 6.62
N LYS A 57 14.03 7.92 6.02
CA LYS A 57 13.52 9.23 5.56
C LYS A 57 12.38 9.80 6.41
N VAL A 58 11.74 8.97 7.23
CA VAL A 58 10.62 9.43 8.06
C VAL A 58 11.01 9.37 9.55
N ILE A 59 11.37 8.20 10.04
CA ILE A 59 11.70 8.03 11.47
C ILE A 59 13.03 8.71 11.81
N ALA A 60 14.11 8.44 11.06
CA ALA A 60 15.42 9.05 11.32
C ALA A 60 15.42 10.58 11.19
N GLN A 61 14.50 11.15 10.40
CA GLN A 61 14.31 12.60 10.28
C GLN A 61 13.36 13.18 11.32
N GLY A 62 12.84 12.39 12.25
CA GLY A 62 11.96 12.85 13.32
C GLY A 62 10.59 13.37 12.85
N LYS A 63 10.11 12.94 11.68
CA LYS A 63 8.83 13.41 11.15
C LYS A 63 7.69 13.24 12.14
N ILE A 64 6.85 14.29 12.29
CA ILE A 64 5.78 14.38 13.31
C ILE A 64 6.35 14.10 14.73
N ASN A 65 7.48 14.73 15.07
CA ASN A 65 8.14 14.55 16.36
C ASN A 65 8.45 13.05 16.67
N GLY A 66 8.84 12.28 15.66
CA GLY A 66 9.13 10.85 15.75
C GLY A 66 7.88 9.94 15.84
N LYS A 67 6.67 10.51 15.70
CA LYS A 67 5.39 9.76 15.82
C LYS A 67 4.76 9.38 14.49
N ALA A 68 5.42 9.68 13.37
CA ALA A 68 4.90 9.41 12.02
C ALA A 68 4.52 7.93 11.83
N LYS A 69 3.45 7.71 11.06
CA LYS A 69 2.93 6.39 10.69
C LYS A 69 2.76 6.29 9.18
N ALA A 70 2.74 5.07 8.67
CA ALA A 70 2.57 4.79 7.25
C ALA A 70 1.36 3.90 6.98
N MET A 71 0.77 4.08 5.79
CA MET A 71 -0.27 3.19 5.24
C MET A 71 0.24 2.56 3.95
N VAL A 72 0.03 1.25 3.81
CA VAL A 72 0.28 0.50 2.57
C VAL A 72 -1.06 0.13 1.97
N VAL A 73 -1.34 0.64 0.78
CA VAL A 73 -2.59 0.39 0.04
C VAL A 73 -2.35 -0.68 -1.01
N SER A 74 -2.90 -1.87 -0.81
CA SER A 74 -2.72 -3.02 -1.70
C SER A 74 -3.92 -3.22 -2.62
N ASN A 75 -3.67 -3.91 -3.73
CA ASN A 75 -4.66 -4.18 -4.76
C ASN A 75 -5.72 -5.22 -4.35
N SER A 76 -5.35 -6.19 -3.50
CA SER A 76 -6.23 -7.28 -3.06
C SER A 76 -5.99 -7.67 -1.60
N ILE A 77 -6.93 -8.40 -1.02
CA ILE A 77 -6.76 -8.99 0.34
C ILE A 77 -5.57 -9.94 0.36
N LYS A 78 -5.40 -10.74 -0.69
CA LYS A 78 -4.28 -11.68 -0.83
C LYS A 78 -2.94 -10.96 -0.83
N SER A 79 -2.80 -9.90 -1.64
CA SER A 79 -1.59 -9.06 -1.66
C SER A 79 -1.35 -8.40 -0.30
N ALA A 80 -2.41 -7.91 0.38
CA ALA A 80 -2.29 -7.31 1.73
C ALA A 80 -1.74 -8.31 2.75
N ILE A 81 -2.20 -9.56 2.71
CA ILE A 81 -1.69 -10.63 3.57
C ILE A 81 -0.22 -10.91 3.28
N TYR A 82 0.17 -11.01 2.01
CA TYR A 82 1.57 -11.20 1.64
C TYR A 82 2.45 -10.01 2.05
N TYR A 83 1.96 -8.76 1.92
CA TYR A 83 2.64 -7.59 2.47
C TYR A 83 2.84 -7.71 3.98
N LYS A 84 1.79 -8.08 4.74
CA LYS A 84 1.91 -8.29 6.19
C LYS A 84 2.99 -9.29 6.54
N LEU A 85 3.01 -10.45 5.87
CA LEU A 85 4.00 -11.49 6.10
C LEU A 85 5.42 -11.03 5.74
N ALA A 86 5.58 -10.33 4.61
CA ALA A 86 6.87 -9.82 4.16
C ALA A 86 7.40 -8.70 5.08
N PHE A 87 6.54 -7.78 5.50
CA PHE A 87 6.88 -6.71 6.45
C PHE A 87 7.31 -7.29 7.80
N ASP A 88 6.51 -8.18 8.38
CA ASP A 88 6.81 -8.79 9.68
C ASP A 88 8.10 -9.61 9.63
N LYS A 89 8.37 -10.29 8.51
CA LYS A 89 9.62 -11.01 8.31
C LYS A 89 10.81 -10.06 8.27
N TYR A 90 10.76 -9.05 7.43
CA TYR A 90 11.88 -8.11 7.24
C TYR A 90 12.13 -7.26 8.49
N LEU A 91 11.09 -6.77 9.16
CA LEU A 91 11.24 -6.03 10.42
C LEU A 91 11.93 -6.88 11.50
N ARG A 92 11.64 -8.18 11.58
CA ARG A 92 12.37 -9.10 12.48
C ARG A 92 13.83 -9.31 12.05
N GLU A 93 14.10 -9.46 10.75
CA GLU A 93 15.47 -9.64 10.23
C GLU A 93 16.38 -8.45 10.56
N ILE A 94 15.83 -7.23 10.54
CA ILE A 94 16.59 -6.01 10.91
C ILE A 94 16.50 -5.66 12.41
N ASN A 95 15.93 -6.53 13.26
CA ASN A 95 15.71 -6.31 14.69
C ASN A 95 14.98 -4.99 15.00
N SER A 96 13.98 -4.65 14.20
CA SER A 96 13.15 -3.45 14.41
C SER A 96 12.16 -3.66 15.58
N GLU A 97 11.96 -2.61 16.39
CA GLU A 97 10.90 -2.57 17.41
C GLU A 97 9.49 -2.36 16.84
N TYR A 98 9.39 -2.04 15.55
CA TYR A 98 8.11 -1.69 14.91
C TYR A 98 7.36 -2.91 14.41
N GLU A 99 6.04 -2.80 14.51
CA GLU A 99 5.09 -3.83 14.10
C GLU A 99 4.11 -3.29 13.06
N THR A 100 3.40 -4.21 12.41
CA THR A 100 2.42 -3.91 11.38
C THR A 100 1.02 -4.32 11.82
N ILE A 101 0.00 -3.62 11.33
CA ILE A 101 -1.41 -4.01 11.42
C ILE A 101 -1.93 -4.26 10.01
N LEU A 102 -2.69 -5.33 9.83
CA LEU A 102 -3.40 -5.65 8.60
C LEU A 102 -4.89 -5.35 8.75
N ALA A 103 -5.48 -4.70 7.73
CA ALA A 103 -6.90 -4.36 7.74
C ALA A 103 -7.61 -4.71 6.42
N PHE A 104 -8.56 -5.62 6.49
CA PHE A 104 -9.43 -6.00 5.39
C PHE A 104 -10.80 -6.49 5.91
N SER A 105 -11.76 -6.66 5.02
CA SER A 105 -13.09 -7.17 5.38
C SER A 105 -13.29 -8.58 4.83
N GLY A 106 -13.98 -9.43 5.61
CA GLY A 106 -14.26 -10.81 5.22
C GLY A 106 -13.11 -11.78 5.52
N SER A 107 -12.80 -12.65 4.58
CA SER A 107 -11.75 -13.67 4.72
C SER A 107 -11.11 -13.98 3.38
N GLN A 108 -9.88 -14.47 3.40
CA GLN A 108 -9.11 -14.88 2.22
C GLN A 108 -8.53 -16.29 2.42
N LYS A 109 -8.60 -17.12 1.40
CA LYS A 109 -7.94 -18.43 1.40
C LYS A 109 -6.49 -18.26 0.93
N ILE A 110 -5.53 -18.63 1.79
CA ILE A 110 -4.09 -18.63 1.52
C ILE A 110 -3.57 -20.04 1.81
N ASP A 111 -2.93 -20.68 0.84
CA ASP A 111 -2.33 -22.02 0.95
C ASP A 111 -3.29 -23.07 1.57
N GLY A 112 -4.56 -23.02 1.15
CA GLY A 112 -5.59 -23.92 1.64
C GLY A 112 -6.28 -23.49 2.94
N LYS A 113 -5.67 -22.61 3.73
CA LYS A 113 -6.19 -22.12 5.01
C LYS A 113 -6.98 -20.82 4.84
N LYS A 114 -8.08 -20.69 5.56
CA LYS A 114 -8.90 -19.47 5.57
C LYS A 114 -8.39 -18.49 6.61
N GLU A 115 -7.88 -17.35 6.14
CA GLU A 115 -7.36 -16.31 7.00
C GLU A 115 -8.36 -15.17 7.18
N TYR A 116 -8.38 -14.61 8.38
CA TYR A 116 -9.18 -13.49 8.81
C TYR A 116 -8.29 -12.37 9.36
N GLU A 117 -8.79 -11.16 9.35
CA GLU A 117 -8.06 -10.00 9.91
C GLU A 117 -7.63 -10.23 11.37
N PHE A 118 -8.52 -10.78 12.20
CA PHE A 118 -8.21 -11.05 13.61
C PHE A 118 -7.15 -12.16 13.80
N SER A 119 -7.14 -13.19 12.95
CA SER A 119 -6.12 -14.25 13.01
C SER A 119 -4.74 -13.74 12.64
N MET A 120 -4.67 -12.83 11.69
CA MET A 120 -3.41 -12.23 11.21
C MET A 120 -2.82 -11.19 12.18
N ASN A 121 -3.67 -10.49 12.92
CA ASN A 121 -3.24 -9.45 13.87
C ASN A 121 -3.10 -9.95 15.31
N GLY A 122 -3.73 -11.07 15.68
CA GLY A 122 -3.81 -11.56 17.06
C GLY A 122 -4.78 -10.80 17.96
N PHE A 123 -5.61 -9.89 17.39
CA PHE A 123 -6.64 -9.13 18.13
C PHE A 123 -7.86 -8.83 17.25
N SER A 124 -8.97 -8.44 17.91
CA SER A 124 -10.24 -8.17 17.23
C SER A 124 -10.15 -6.97 16.28
N SER A 125 -10.85 -7.07 15.14
CA SER A 125 -10.99 -6.00 14.14
C SER A 125 -11.48 -4.66 14.71
N SER A 126 -12.31 -4.68 15.75
CA SER A 126 -12.82 -3.48 16.41
C SER A 126 -11.72 -2.68 17.14
N LYS A 127 -10.62 -3.34 17.50
CA LYS A 127 -9.49 -2.74 18.22
C LYS A 127 -8.40 -2.18 17.33
N ILE A 128 -8.45 -2.36 16.01
CA ILE A 128 -7.40 -1.90 15.08
C ILE A 128 -7.09 -0.41 15.27
N THR A 129 -8.12 0.42 15.34
CA THR A 129 -7.97 1.87 15.51
C THR A 129 -7.30 2.26 16.80
N ASP A 130 -7.48 1.49 17.87
CA ASP A 130 -6.86 1.75 19.17
C ASP A 130 -5.43 1.22 19.20
N PHE A 131 -5.20 0.00 18.75
CA PHE A 131 -3.84 -0.54 18.61
C PHE A 131 -2.96 0.32 17.70
N PHE A 132 -3.53 0.87 16.63
CA PHE A 132 -2.77 1.78 15.74
C PHE A 132 -2.41 3.12 16.39
N LYS A 133 -2.86 3.44 17.60
CA LYS A 133 -2.37 4.58 18.38
C LYS A 133 -1.03 4.28 19.05
N ASP A 134 -0.78 3.01 19.40
CA ASP A 134 0.46 2.58 20.04
C ASP A 134 1.67 2.87 19.14
N SER A 135 2.77 3.29 19.75
CA SER A 135 4.01 3.67 19.06
C SER A 135 4.70 2.55 18.35
N LYS A 136 4.53 1.30 18.77
CA LYS A 136 5.11 0.15 18.11
C LYS A 136 4.47 -0.14 16.73
N TYR A 137 3.18 0.14 16.53
CA TYR A 137 2.51 -0.07 15.26
C TYR A 137 2.72 1.14 14.34
N ARG A 138 3.68 1.04 13.44
CA ARG A 138 4.02 2.12 12.49
C ARG A 138 3.39 1.95 11.12
N PHE A 139 3.04 0.72 10.74
CA PHE A 139 2.53 0.41 9.41
C PHE A 139 1.11 -0.17 9.50
N LEU A 140 0.20 0.41 8.72
CA LEU A 140 -1.15 -0.12 8.49
C LEU A 140 -1.25 -0.59 7.04
N ILE A 141 -1.40 -1.89 6.84
CA ILE A 141 -1.54 -2.51 5.53
C ILE A 141 -3.03 -2.73 5.27
N VAL A 142 -3.55 -2.21 4.17
CA VAL A 142 -4.99 -2.21 3.88
C VAL A 142 -5.33 -2.79 2.51
N ALA A 143 -6.45 -3.51 2.45
CA ALA A 143 -7.15 -3.87 1.21
C ALA A 143 -8.59 -3.37 1.28
N ASP A 144 -8.92 -2.33 0.53
CA ASP A 144 -10.23 -1.64 0.47
C ASP A 144 -10.77 -1.06 1.78
N LYS A 145 -10.35 -1.57 2.92
CA LYS A 145 -10.74 -1.09 4.24
C LYS A 145 -9.96 0.18 4.61
N TYR A 146 -10.60 1.13 5.29
CA TYR A 146 -10.00 2.40 5.73
C TYR A 146 -9.54 3.35 4.60
N GLN A 147 -9.84 3.07 3.35
CA GLN A 147 -9.66 4.04 2.26
C GLN A 147 -10.64 5.20 2.37
N THR A 148 -11.75 5.02 3.10
CA THR A 148 -12.72 6.05 3.48
C THR A 148 -12.97 6.02 5.00
N GLY A 149 -13.31 7.15 5.62
CA GLY A 149 -13.72 7.23 7.02
C GLY A 149 -12.62 7.00 8.09
N PHE A 150 -11.34 6.86 7.68
CA PHE A 150 -10.23 6.64 8.61
C PHE A 150 -9.47 7.95 8.87
N ASP A 151 -9.64 8.50 10.07
CA ASP A 151 -9.01 9.75 10.48
C ASP A 151 -7.84 9.48 11.43
N LYS A 152 -6.61 9.63 10.94
CA LYS A 152 -5.36 9.42 11.69
C LYS A 152 -4.36 10.53 11.37
N PRO A 153 -4.32 11.59 12.17
CA PRO A 153 -3.43 12.74 11.94
C PRO A 153 -1.95 12.38 11.84
N LEU A 154 -1.50 11.34 12.57
CA LEU A 154 -0.11 10.84 12.51
C LEU A 154 0.26 10.12 11.22
N LEU A 155 -0.69 9.89 10.31
CA LEU A 155 -0.42 9.27 9.02
C LEU A 155 0.36 10.26 8.15
N HIS A 156 1.66 9.99 7.96
CA HIS A 156 2.59 10.83 7.21
C HIS A 156 2.87 10.28 5.82
N THR A 157 3.00 8.97 5.70
CA THR A 157 3.47 8.30 4.47
C THR A 157 2.42 7.33 3.95
N MET A 158 2.25 7.31 2.64
CA MET A 158 1.42 6.31 1.97
C MET A 158 2.21 5.62 0.87
N TYR A 159 2.17 4.30 0.88
CA TYR A 159 2.72 3.43 -0.15
C TYR A 159 1.56 2.84 -0.94
N VAL A 160 1.52 3.10 -2.24
CA VAL A 160 0.39 2.70 -3.08
C VAL A 160 0.83 1.62 -4.06
N ASP A 161 0.25 0.41 -3.91
CA ASP A 161 0.40 -0.70 -4.84
C ASP A 161 -0.99 -1.14 -5.33
N LYS A 162 -1.74 -0.16 -5.83
CA LYS A 162 -3.10 -0.31 -6.33
C LYS A 162 -3.38 0.74 -7.38
N VAL A 163 -4.11 0.37 -8.44
CA VAL A 163 -4.63 1.34 -9.39
C VAL A 163 -5.65 2.24 -8.68
N LEU A 164 -5.35 3.52 -8.63
CA LEU A 164 -6.22 4.56 -8.10
C LEU A 164 -6.72 5.43 -9.26
N SER A 165 -8.03 5.57 -9.40
CA SER A 165 -8.65 6.42 -10.42
C SER A 165 -9.63 7.38 -9.80
N ASP A 166 -9.73 8.57 -10.40
CA ASP A 166 -10.76 9.57 -10.13
C ASP A 166 -10.98 9.85 -8.63
N VAL A 167 -12.23 9.79 -8.19
CA VAL A 167 -12.65 10.02 -6.81
C VAL A 167 -11.92 9.13 -5.80
N LYS A 168 -11.58 7.88 -6.18
CA LYS A 168 -10.88 6.94 -5.28
C LYS A 168 -9.45 7.40 -4.99
N ALA A 169 -8.75 7.97 -5.98
CA ALA A 169 -7.42 8.53 -5.77
C ALA A 169 -7.47 9.67 -4.74
N VAL A 170 -8.39 10.61 -4.93
CA VAL A 170 -8.57 11.73 -4.02
C VAL A 170 -8.97 11.27 -2.61
N GLN A 171 -9.94 10.38 -2.50
CA GLN A 171 -10.39 9.84 -1.21
C GLN A 171 -9.29 9.10 -0.46
N THR A 172 -8.44 8.36 -1.16
CA THR A 172 -7.35 7.61 -0.55
C THR A 172 -6.22 8.53 -0.12
N LEU A 173 -5.71 9.36 -1.03
CA LEU A 173 -4.53 10.19 -0.77
C LEU A 173 -4.82 11.36 0.20
N SER A 174 -6.05 11.91 0.21
CA SER A 174 -6.46 12.94 1.16
C SER A 174 -6.40 12.53 2.63
N ARG A 175 -6.25 11.22 2.92
CA ARG A 175 -6.00 10.74 4.29
C ARG A 175 -4.71 11.28 4.89
N LEU A 176 -3.75 11.63 4.04
CA LEU A 176 -2.51 12.28 4.47
C LEU A 176 -2.71 13.74 4.90
N ASN A 177 -3.76 14.41 4.43
CA ASN A 177 -3.97 15.84 4.63
C ASN A 177 -4.50 16.22 6.03
N ARG A 178 -4.58 15.26 6.96
CA ARG A 178 -4.97 15.55 8.34
C ARG A 178 -3.82 16.22 9.07
N SER A 179 -4.06 17.43 9.54
CA SER A 179 -3.06 18.22 10.27
C SER A 179 -2.88 17.70 11.70
N CYS A 180 -1.68 17.78 12.21
CA CYS A 180 -1.33 17.65 13.63
C CYS A 180 -0.03 18.39 13.90
N GLU A 181 0.26 18.62 15.16
CA GLU A 181 1.51 19.25 15.58
C GLU A 181 2.73 18.49 15.07
N GLY A 182 3.70 19.22 14.51
CA GLY A 182 4.93 18.65 13.94
C GLY A 182 4.78 18.03 12.54
N LYS A 183 3.59 18.09 11.93
CA LYS A 183 3.37 17.63 10.57
C LYS A 183 3.47 18.78 9.59
N ILE A 184 4.61 18.88 8.93
CA ILE A 184 4.91 19.93 7.94
C ILE A 184 4.84 19.44 6.50
N ASP A 185 4.93 18.14 6.30
CA ASP A 185 4.89 17.50 4.98
C ASP A 185 4.23 16.12 5.04
N THR A 186 4.01 15.54 3.88
CA THR A 186 3.54 14.17 3.68
C THR A 186 4.27 13.54 2.50
N PHE A 187 4.27 12.23 2.42
CA PHE A 187 4.96 11.52 1.35
C PHE A 187 4.10 10.40 0.76
N VAL A 188 4.11 10.30 -0.58
CA VAL A 188 3.48 9.18 -1.32
C VAL A 188 4.54 8.52 -2.21
N LEU A 189 4.66 7.20 -2.09
CA LEU A 189 5.40 6.37 -3.04
C LEU A 189 4.40 5.46 -3.75
N ASP A 190 4.24 5.67 -5.04
CA ASP A 190 3.32 4.92 -5.88
C ASP A 190 4.08 3.95 -6.79
N PHE A 191 3.68 2.69 -6.81
CA PHE A 191 4.29 1.63 -7.62
C PHE A 191 3.53 1.34 -8.90
N VAL A 192 2.33 1.91 -9.07
CA VAL A 192 1.39 1.51 -10.12
C VAL A 192 0.92 2.69 -10.97
N ASN A 193 0.59 3.83 -10.34
CA ASN A 193 -0.01 4.96 -11.02
C ASN A 193 1.07 5.96 -11.46
N SER A 194 0.87 6.59 -12.60
CA SER A 194 1.73 7.71 -13.03
C SER A 194 1.34 9.01 -12.33
N ALA A 195 2.29 9.95 -12.22
CA ALA A 195 2.03 11.28 -11.67
C ALA A 195 0.90 12.00 -12.42
N ASP A 196 0.85 11.85 -13.73
CA ASP A 196 -0.17 12.48 -14.59
C ASP A 196 -1.58 11.94 -14.34
N GLU A 197 -1.71 10.63 -14.04
CA GLU A 197 -3.00 10.03 -13.70
C GLU A 197 -3.51 10.56 -12.36
N ILE A 198 -2.64 10.65 -11.37
CA ILE A 198 -2.98 11.22 -10.06
C ILE A 198 -3.33 12.71 -10.20
N GLN A 199 -2.53 13.47 -10.94
CA GLN A 199 -2.81 14.90 -11.15
C GLN A 199 -4.18 15.12 -11.78
N ARG A 200 -4.52 14.37 -12.84
CA ARG A 200 -5.84 14.42 -13.48
C ARG A 200 -6.99 14.10 -12.53
N ALA A 201 -6.81 13.14 -11.65
CA ALA A 201 -7.82 12.80 -10.65
C ALA A 201 -8.10 13.95 -9.66
N PHE A 202 -7.09 14.77 -9.36
CA PHE A 202 -7.22 15.91 -8.44
C PHE A 202 -7.68 17.21 -9.13
N GLU A 203 -7.55 17.33 -10.44
CA GLU A 203 -7.84 18.56 -11.21
C GLU A 203 -9.24 19.14 -10.94
N PRO A 204 -10.35 18.37 -10.90
CA PRO A 204 -11.67 18.90 -10.63
C PRO A 204 -11.79 19.58 -9.25
N TYR A 205 -10.99 19.15 -8.27
CA TYR A 205 -11.03 19.65 -6.90
C TYR A 205 -10.21 20.92 -6.73
N TYR A 206 -9.13 21.08 -7.49
CA TYR A 206 -8.35 22.34 -7.49
C TYR A 206 -9.11 23.47 -8.13
N LYS A 207 -9.85 23.24 -9.21
CA LYS A 207 -10.63 24.27 -9.89
C LYS A 207 -11.75 24.85 -9.03
N THR A 208 -12.32 24.05 -8.14
CA THR A 208 -13.40 24.48 -7.23
C THR A 208 -12.90 25.40 -6.10
N THR A 209 -11.65 25.25 -5.68
CA THR A 209 -11.07 26.02 -4.56
C THR A 209 -10.64 27.44 -4.98
N ILE A 210 -10.45 27.69 -6.28
CA ILE A 210 -10.04 29.02 -6.79
C ILE A 210 -11.24 29.93 -7.07
N LEU A 211 -12.46 29.40 -7.09
CA LEU A 211 -13.70 30.14 -7.42
C LEU A 211 -14.60 30.39 -6.19
N SER A 212 -14.17 30.10 -5.01
CA SER A 212 -14.81 30.43 -3.72
C SER A 212 -13.92 31.43 -2.91
#